data_06ffb21262d4e0ea66c179ead12f326b
#
_entry.id   06ffb21262d4e0ea66c179ead12f326b
#
_cell.length_a   1.000
_cell.length_b   1.000
_cell.length_c   1.000
_cell.angle_alpha   90.00
_cell.angle_beta   90.00
_cell.angle_gamma   90.00
#
_symmetry.space_group_name_H-M   'P 1'
#
loop_
_entity.id
_entity.type
_entity.pdbx_description
1 polymer ?
#
loop_
_entity_poly.entity_id
_entity_poly.type
_entity_poly.pdbx_seq_one_letter_code
_entity_poly.pdbx_strand_id
1 'polypeptide(L)'
;MEENTEFFIMGKHQRRSNIARNAAAFGATVAGITALAAPTASAAPINIPGVGSFDVPDVQNIQNIEGIAGAIPGADAIVNRSAAAAPAISTGQKIVDAARSQIGTPYVWGGTQPGGFDCSGLTSWSYSQVGKSIPRTSQAQANGGQSVGMGGKQLGDIIVFYPGATHVGIFSGGNNVIHAPQSGQNVHETSIDYMPVHSVVRF
;
A
#
# COMPACT_ATOMS: atom_id res chain seq x y z
N MET A 1 -69.78 -5.99 6.82
CA MET A 1 -69.69 -6.13 5.37
C MET A 1 -68.30 -5.85 5.02
N GLU A 2 -67.68 -6.91 4.94
CA GLU A 2 -66.79 -7.61 3.96
C GLU A 2 -65.42 -6.97 3.96
N GLU A 3 -64.46 -7.57 4.62
CA GLU A 3 -63.61 -8.74 4.25
C GLU A 3 -63.12 -8.66 2.79
N ASN A 4 -61.80 -8.40 2.64
CA ASN A 4 -61.04 -9.05 1.63
C ASN A 4 -59.56 -9.13 2.04
N THR A 5 -59.28 -10.31 2.51
CA THR A 5 -57.96 -10.92 2.68
C THR A 5 -57.47 -11.32 1.28
N GLU A 6 -56.32 -10.80 0.83
CA GLU A 6 -55.60 -11.48 -0.23
C GLU A 6 -54.13 -11.71 0.18
N PHE A 7 -53.92 -12.93 0.39
CA PHE A 7 -52.71 -13.71 0.54
C PHE A 7 -51.89 -13.66 -0.74
N PHE A 8 -50.68 -13.12 -0.70
CA PHE A 8 -49.76 -13.33 -1.82
C PHE A 8 -48.54 -14.12 -1.39
N ILE A 9 -48.47 -15.26 -2.07
CA ILE A 9 -47.66 -16.44 -1.83
C ILE A 9 -46.20 -16.20 -2.19
N MET A 10 -45.34 -16.72 -1.30
CA MET A 10 -43.91 -16.99 -1.49
C MET A 10 -43.55 -17.60 -2.82
N GLY A 11 -42.65 -16.96 -3.55
CA GLY A 11 -41.89 -17.56 -4.65
C GLY A 11 -40.42 -17.79 -4.25
N LYS A 12 -40.13 -19.00 -3.76
CA LYS A 12 -38.78 -19.51 -3.60
C LYS A 12 -38.21 -19.90 -4.96
N HIS A 13 -37.26 -19.14 -5.48
CA HIS A 13 -36.43 -19.62 -6.57
C HIS A 13 -35.12 -20.19 -6.02
N GLN A 14 -35.15 -21.49 -5.86
CA GLN A 14 -34.01 -22.35 -5.60
C GLN A 14 -33.29 -22.62 -6.92
N ARG A 15 -32.15 -22.00 -7.15
CA ARG A 15 -31.26 -22.39 -8.25
C ARG A 15 -30.41 -23.57 -7.81
N ARG A 16 -30.73 -24.73 -8.41
CA ARG A 16 -29.93 -25.95 -8.30
C ARG A 16 -28.67 -25.81 -9.12
N SER A 17 -27.49 -25.95 -8.47
CA SER A 17 -26.23 -26.16 -9.12
C SER A 17 -26.10 -27.59 -9.59
N ASN A 18 -25.97 -27.79 -10.90
CA ASN A 18 -25.67 -29.09 -11.49
C ASN A 18 -24.17 -29.33 -11.40
N ILE A 19 -23.76 -30.19 -10.47
CA ILE A 19 -22.44 -30.81 -10.46
C ILE A 19 -22.54 -32.07 -11.33
N ALA A 20 -21.98 -32.01 -12.53
CA ALA A 20 -21.78 -33.19 -13.34
C ALA A 20 -20.52 -33.93 -12.89
N ARG A 21 -20.69 -35.07 -12.27
CA ARG A 21 -19.65 -36.08 -12.05
C ARG A 21 -19.45 -36.84 -13.36
N ASN A 22 -18.22 -36.80 -13.90
CA ASN A 22 -17.77 -37.84 -14.81
C ASN A 22 -16.42 -38.38 -14.29
N ALA A 23 -16.52 -39.56 -13.73
CA ALA A 23 -15.41 -40.45 -13.54
C ALA A 23 -15.32 -41.38 -14.75
N ALA A 24 -14.16 -41.45 -15.37
CA ALA A 24 -13.76 -42.59 -16.17
C ALA A 24 -12.25 -42.78 -16.04
N ALA A 25 -11.88 -43.85 -15.41
CA ALA A 25 -10.56 -44.41 -15.38
C ALA A 25 -10.23 -45.03 -16.74
N PHE A 26 -8.98 -44.91 -17.21
CA PHE A 26 -8.20 -45.98 -17.83
C PHE A 26 -6.74 -45.57 -17.92
N GLY A 27 -5.89 -46.46 -17.45
CA GLY A 27 -4.46 -46.31 -17.39
C GLY A 27 -3.79 -46.54 -18.73
N ALA A 28 -2.58 -46.03 -18.82
CA ALA A 28 -1.45 -46.66 -19.53
C ALA A 28 -0.19 -45.88 -19.23
N THR A 29 0.79 -46.58 -18.74
CA THR A 29 2.17 -46.19 -18.55
C THR A 29 2.83 -45.83 -19.88
N VAL A 30 3.39 -44.63 -20.00
CA VAL A 30 4.54 -44.35 -20.85
C VAL A 30 5.48 -43.39 -20.17
N ALA A 31 6.66 -43.84 -19.89
CA ALA A 31 7.79 -43.02 -19.48
C ALA A 31 8.16 -42.06 -20.62
N GLY A 32 7.91 -40.75 -20.37
CA GLY A 32 8.37 -39.71 -21.27
C GLY A 32 8.96 -38.60 -20.42
N ILE A 33 10.27 -38.49 -20.43
CA ILE A 33 11.01 -37.38 -19.85
C ILE A 33 10.68 -36.14 -20.69
N THR A 34 9.70 -35.37 -20.30
CA THR A 34 9.54 -34.00 -20.82
C THR A 34 10.42 -33.08 -19.98
N ALA A 35 11.56 -32.72 -20.50
CA ALA A 35 12.34 -31.61 -20.01
C ALA A 35 11.46 -30.36 -20.06
N LEU A 36 11.03 -29.87 -18.89
CA LEU A 36 10.51 -28.52 -18.74
C LEU A 36 11.66 -27.57 -19.11
N ALA A 37 11.59 -26.99 -20.29
CA ALA A 37 12.41 -25.87 -20.64
C ALA A 37 12.04 -24.71 -19.69
N ALA A 38 12.90 -24.44 -18.72
CA ALA A 38 12.84 -23.22 -17.96
C ALA A 38 12.97 -22.04 -18.95
N PRO A 39 12.19 -20.95 -18.76
CA PRO A 39 12.39 -19.76 -19.57
C PRO A 39 13.85 -19.29 -19.35
N THR A 40 14.64 -19.28 -20.40
CA THR A 40 15.95 -18.68 -20.40
C THR A 40 15.76 -17.19 -20.14
N ALA A 41 16.08 -16.75 -18.93
CA ALA A 41 16.20 -15.33 -18.63
C ALA A 41 17.30 -14.78 -19.53
N SER A 42 16.93 -13.96 -20.52
CA SER A 42 17.88 -13.25 -21.36
C SER A 42 18.64 -12.26 -20.48
N ALA A 43 19.90 -12.54 -20.23
CA ALA A 43 20.82 -11.59 -19.62
C ALA A 43 20.90 -10.35 -20.53
N ALA A 44 20.51 -9.18 -20.03
CA ALA A 44 20.69 -7.93 -20.76
C ALA A 44 22.14 -7.47 -20.55
N PRO A 45 22.89 -7.14 -21.61
CA PRO A 45 24.24 -6.67 -21.46
C PRO A 45 24.31 -5.33 -20.76
N ILE A 46 25.17 -5.22 -19.76
CA ILE A 46 25.45 -3.93 -19.09
C ILE A 46 26.55 -3.24 -19.86
N ASN A 47 26.26 -2.07 -20.40
CA ASN A 47 27.23 -1.27 -21.16
C ASN A 47 27.81 -0.18 -20.25
N ILE A 48 29.11 -0.26 -19.97
CA ILE A 48 29.85 0.72 -19.18
C ILE A 48 30.62 1.63 -20.13
N PRO A 49 30.31 2.93 -20.19
CA PRO A 49 31.02 3.88 -21.04
C PRO A 49 32.53 3.88 -20.73
N GLY A 50 33.35 3.52 -21.71
CA GLY A 50 34.83 3.48 -21.60
C GLY A 50 35.44 2.15 -21.21
N VAL A 51 34.66 1.11 -20.92
CA VAL A 51 35.17 -0.21 -20.52
C VAL A 51 34.64 -1.37 -21.40
N GLY A 52 33.49 -1.19 -22.09
CA GLY A 52 32.88 -2.21 -22.95
C GLY A 52 31.63 -2.86 -22.39
N SER A 53 31.07 -3.81 -23.13
CA SER A 53 29.87 -4.57 -22.77
C SER A 53 30.25 -5.89 -22.12
N PHE A 54 29.60 -6.22 -20.99
CA PHE A 54 29.78 -7.48 -20.28
C PHE A 54 28.45 -8.21 -20.17
N ASP A 55 28.41 -9.47 -20.56
CA ASP A 55 27.29 -10.38 -20.30
C ASP A 55 27.41 -10.90 -18.87
N VAL A 56 26.45 -10.55 -18.01
CA VAL A 56 26.41 -11.06 -16.63
C VAL A 56 25.40 -12.21 -16.58
N PRO A 57 25.85 -13.47 -16.46
CA PRO A 57 24.95 -14.57 -16.26
C PRO A 57 24.37 -14.50 -14.86
N ASP A 58 23.04 -14.43 -14.79
CA ASP A 58 22.19 -14.68 -13.63
C ASP A 58 22.62 -14.05 -12.29
N VAL A 59 22.22 -12.79 -12.07
CA VAL A 59 22.46 -12.03 -10.82
C VAL A 59 21.61 -12.47 -9.62
N GLN A 60 20.83 -13.55 -9.73
CA GLN A 60 19.96 -14.01 -8.63
C GLN A 60 20.67 -14.81 -7.53
N ASN A 61 21.94 -15.15 -7.70
CA ASN A 61 22.67 -15.96 -6.70
C ASN A 61 24.08 -15.42 -6.38
N ILE A 62 24.26 -14.10 -6.32
CA ILE A 62 25.54 -13.53 -5.88
C ILE A 62 25.50 -13.37 -4.35
N GLN A 63 25.62 -14.47 -3.62
CA GLN A 63 25.88 -14.45 -2.19
C GLN A 63 27.36 -14.44 -1.82
N ASN A 64 28.28 -14.33 -2.81
CA ASN A 64 29.71 -14.32 -2.54
C ASN A 64 30.48 -13.45 -3.54
N ILE A 65 30.43 -12.14 -3.37
CA ILE A 65 31.17 -11.16 -4.20
C ILE A 65 32.64 -11.02 -3.78
N GLU A 66 33.03 -11.60 -2.63
CA GLU A 66 34.39 -11.44 -2.09
C GLU A 66 35.50 -12.05 -2.98
N GLY A 67 35.16 -12.94 -3.92
CA GLY A 67 36.14 -13.56 -4.83
C GLY A 67 36.39 -12.77 -6.12
N ILE A 68 35.59 -11.79 -6.47
CA ILE A 68 35.68 -11.07 -7.77
C ILE A 68 36.37 -9.70 -7.61
N ALA A 69 36.43 -9.15 -6.42
CA ALA A 69 37.01 -7.84 -6.14
C ALA A 69 38.54 -7.75 -6.45
N GLY A 70 39.24 -8.87 -6.43
CA GLY A 70 40.68 -8.91 -6.71
C GLY A 70 41.05 -8.94 -8.18
N ALA A 71 40.12 -9.12 -9.11
CA ALA A 71 40.41 -9.33 -10.53
C ALA A 71 40.17 -8.08 -11.43
N ILE A 72 39.53 -7.04 -10.92
CA ILE A 72 39.21 -5.84 -11.72
C ILE A 72 39.80 -4.60 -11.04
N PRO A 73 40.79 -3.90 -11.65
CA PRO A 73 41.32 -2.65 -11.12
C PRO A 73 40.19 -1.60 -11.04
N GLY A 74 39.89 -1.11 -9.83
CA GLY A 74 38.81 -0.14 -9.59
C GLY A 74 37.49 -0.72 -9.10
N ALA A 75 37.37 -2.05 -8.91
CA ALA A 75 36.17 -2.69 -8.39
C ALA A 75 35.82 -2.23 -6.95
N ASP A 76 36.81 -1.86 -6.14
CA ASP A 76 36.63 -1.37 -4.77
C ASP A 76 35.76 -0.12 -4.71
N ALA A 77 35.86 0.75 -5.73
CA ALA A 77 35.04 1.96 -5.82
C ALA A 77 33.57 1.66 -6.21
N ILE A 78 33.34 0.52 -6.90
CA ILE A 78 31.99 0.10 -7.33
C ILE A 78 31.31 -0.67 -6.20
N VAL A 79 32.02 -1.54 -5.50
CA VAL A 79 31.52 -2.32 -4.36
C VAL A 79 31.15 -1.39 -3.20
N ASN A 80 31.98 -0.38 -2.91
CA ASN A 80 31.68 0.63 -1.90
C ASN A 80 30.52 1.57 -2.28
N ARG A 81 30.19 1.74 -3.57
CA ARG A 81 28.99 2.47 -4.00
C ARG A 81 27.72 1.64 -3.93
N SER A 82 27.80 0.33 -4.12
CA SER A 82 26.67 -0.58 -3.98
C SER A 82 26.31 -0.87 -2.53
N ALA A 83 27.27 -0.68 -1.60
CA ALA A 83 27.04 -0.75 -0.17
C ALA A 83 26.48 0.57 0.42
N ALA A 84 26.34 1.64 -0.38
CA ALA A 84 25.49 2.77 -0.02
C ALA A 84 24.05 2.24 0.00
N ALA A 85 23.58 1.85 1.20
CA ALA A 85 22.26 1.33 1.45
C ALA A 85 21.24 2.17 0.67
N ALA A 86 20.38 1.52 -0.11
CA ALA A 86 19.23 2.20 -0.69
C ALA A 86 18.60 3.04 0.42
N PRO A 87 18.26 4.32 0.20
CA PRO A 87 17.78 5.19 1.25
C PRO A 87 16.64 4.48 1.98
N ALA A 88 16.82 4.18 3.26
CA ALA A 88 15.82 3.50 4.05
C ALA A 88 14.52 4.32 3.98
N ILE A 89 13.44 3.69 3.52
CA ILE A 89 12.12 4.33 3.44
C ILE A 89 11.78 4.89 4.83
N SER A 90 11.57 6.19 4.94
CA SER A 90 11.28 6.84 6.22
C SER A 90 9.97 6.32 6.81
N THR A 91 9.83 6.39 8.14
CA THR A 91 8.57 6.04 8.82
C THR A 91 7.40 6.86 8.27
N GLY A 92 7.61 8.16 8.00
CA GLY A 92 6.59 9.01 7.39
C GLY A 92 6.16 8.54 6.00
N GLN A 93 7.11 8.11 5.17
CA GLN A 93 6.78 7.54 3.86
C GLN A 93 5.93 6.26 4.00
N LYS A 94 6.26 5.37 4.93
CA LYS A 94 5.47 4.15 5.18
C LYS A 94 4.05 4.47 5.64
N ILE A 95 3.85 5.51 6.45
CA ILE A 95 2.52 5.99 6.86
C ILE A 95 1.73 6.49 5.63
N VAL A 96 2.38 7.27 4.77
CA VAL A 96 1.77 7.75 3.52
C VAL A 96 1.40 6.59 2.60
N ASP A 97 2.28 5.61 2.44
CA ASP A 97 2.03 4.44 1.58
C ASP A 97 0.86 3.60 2.11
N ALA A 98 0.76 3.44 3.44
CA ALA A 98 -0.40 2.81 4.07
C ALA A 98 -1.70 3.57 3.76
N ALA A 99 -1.74 4.89 3.98
CA ALA A 99 -2.91 5.69 3.64
C ALA A 99 -3.26 5.63 2.16
N ARG A 100 -2.25 5.71 1.29
CA ARG A 100 -2.42 5.66 -0.17
C ARG A 100 -3.01 4.33 -0.65
N SER A 101 -2.66 3.21 0.01
CA SER A 101 -3.23 1.90 -0.29
C SER A 101 -4.74 1.82 -0.04
N GLN A 102 -5.32 2.78 0.71
CA GLN A 102 -6.73 2.86 1.04
C GLN A 102 -7.51 3.85 0.16
N ILE A 103 -6.88 4.49 -0.81
CA ILE A 103 -7.59 5.35 -1.78
C ILE A 103 -8.66 4.52 -2.50
N GLY A 104 -9.88 5.07 -2.55
CA GLY A 104 -11.06 4.40 -3.09
C GLY A 104 -11.91 3.68 -2.04
N THR A 105 -11.41 3.46 -0.81
CA THR A 105 -12.20 2.89 0.29
C THR A 105 -13.29 3.89 0.71
N PRO A 106 -14.57 3.46 0.89
CA PRO A 106 -15.65 4.35 1.24
C PRO A 106 -15.47 4.97 2.64
N TYR A 107 -15.98 6.19 2.80
CA TYR A 107 -16.13 6.78 4.11
C TYR A 107 -17.19 6.02 4.91
N VAL A 108 -16.85 5.65 6.14
CA VAL A 108 -17.78 5.07 7.11
C VAL A 108 -17.58 5.78 8.45
N TRP A 109 -18.62 6.38 9.01
CA TRP A 109 -18.55 7.00 10.33
C TRP A 109 -18.13 5.97 11.40
N GLY A 110 -17.10 6.29 12.17
CA GLY A 110 -16.53 5.36 13.15
C GLY A 110 -15.63 4.27 12.56
N GLY A 111 -15.47 4.22 11.24
CA GLY A 111 -14.63 3.24 10.53
C GLY A 111 -13.14 3.39 10.83
N THR A 112 -12.44 2.25 11.03
CA THR A 112 -11.04 2.23 11.47
C THR A 112 -10.20 1.18 10.75
N GLN A 113 -10.73 0.52 9.72
CA GLN A 113 -10.06 -0.60 9.06
C GLN A 113 -10.44 -0.69 7.58
N PRO A 114 -9.68 -1.44 6.75
CA PRO A 114 -10.02 -1.69 5.36
C PRO A 114 -11.47 -2.14 5.19
N GLY A 115 -12.18 -1.47 4.25
CA GLY A 115 -13.61 -1.61 4.04
C GLY A 115 -14.43 -0.38 4.45
N GLY A 116 -13.89 0.49 5.33
CA GLY A 116 -14.49 1.77 5.65
C GLY A 116 -13.71 2.55 6.71
N PHE A 117 -13.50 3.83 6.44
CA PHE A 117 -12.78 4.74 7.35
C PHE A 117 -13.55 6.03 7.58
N ASP A 118 -13.47 6.57 8.78
CA ASP A 118 -13.60 8.01 8.97
C ASP A 118 -12.21 8.69 8.93
N CYS A 119 -12.17 10.02 8.99
CA CYS A 119 -10.93 10.78 8.84
C CYS A 119 -9.84 10.38 9.85
N SER A 120 -10.18 10.34 11.14
CA SER A 120 -9.26 9.98 12.23
C SER A 120 -9.02 8.47 12.34
N GLY A 121 -9.93 7.64 11.84
CA GLY A 121 -9.74 6.21 11.71
C GLY A 121 -8.72 5.85 10.65
N LEU A 122 -8.74 6.53 9.50
CA LEU A 122 -7.73 6.36 8.46
C LEU A 122 -6.34 6.73 8.99
N THR A 123 -6.20 7.88 9.67
CA THR A 123 -4.92 8.29 10.25
C THR A 123 -4.43 7.30 11.29
N SER A 124 -5.29 6.90 12.25
CA SER A 124 -4.93 5.91 13.29
C SER A 124 -4.51 4.57 12.70
N TRP A 125 -5.24 4.10 11.70
CA TRP A 125 -4.91 2.85 11.01
C TRP A 125 -3.56 2.94 10.29
N SER A 126 -3.30 4.03 9.56
CA SER A 126 -2.04 4.21 8.84
C SER A 126 -0.82 4.24 9.77
N TYR A 127 -0.97 4.89 10.92
CA TYR A 127 0.08 4.90 11.95
C TYR A 127 0.29 3.51 12.57
N SER A 128 -0.78 2.73 12.74
CA SER A 128 -0.66 1.36 13.27
C SER A 128 0.14 0.43 12.35
N GLN A 129 0.17 0.69 11.03
CA GLN A 129 0.96 -0.08 10.06
C GLN A 129 2.47 0.08 10.27
N VAL A 130 2.89 1.09 11.01
CA VAL A 130 4.30 1.32 11.39
C VAL A 130 4.54 1.10 12.89
N GLY A 131 3.60 0.43 13.58
CA GLY A 131 3.71 0.11 15.01
C GLY A 131 3.46 1.29 15.95
N LYS A 132 2.87 2.40 15.46
CA LYS A 132 2.52 3.56 16.28
C LYS A 132 1.03 3.58 16.60
N SER A 133 0.69 3.77 17.88
CA SER A 133 -0.68 4.00 18.34
C SER A 133 -0.89 5.49 18.58
N ILE A 134 -1.93 6.07 17.98
CA ILE A 134 -2.30 7.48 18.15
C ILE A 134 -3.76 7.58 18.60
N PRO A 135 -4.19 8.73 19.16
CA PRO A 135 -5.55 8.91 19.62
C PRO A 135 -6.60 8.68 18.51
N ARG A 136 -7.81 8.22 18.93
CA ARG A 136 -8.85 7.84 17.97
C ARG A 136 -9.56 9.01 17.30
N THR A 137 -9.77 10.11 17.98
CA THR A 137 -10.56 11.23 17.45
C THR A 137 -9.68 12.34 16.90
N SER A 138 -10.19 13.10 15.93
CA SER A 138 -9.46 14.21 15.31
C SER A 138 -9.00 15.26 16.32
N GLN A 139 -9.86 15.58 17.30
CA GLN A 139 -9.51 16.51 18.38
C GLN A 139 -8.40 15.98 19.29
N ALA A 140 -8.47 14.69 19.64
CA ALA A 140 -7.44 14.08 20.46
C ALA A 140 -6.11 13.93 19.70
N GLN A 141 -6.15 13.71 18.38
CA GLN A 141 -4.97 13.73 17.52
C GLN A 141 -4.36 15.14 17.44
N ALA A 142 -5.19 16.16 17.27
CA ALA A 142 -4.72 17.54 17.23
C ALA A 142 -3.96 17.96 18.50
N ASN A 143 -4.37 17.41 19.67
CA ASN A 143 -3.82 17.78 20.98
C ASN A 143 -2.76 16.78 21.49
N GLY A 144 -2.67 15.58 20.90
CA GLY A 144 -1.82 14.50 21.41
C GLY A 144 -0.45 14.40 20.77
N GLY A 145 -0.25 15.03 19.60
CA GLY A 145 1.02 15.05 18.90
C GLY A 145 1.87 16.28 19.19
N GLN A 146 3.10 16.25 18.72
CA GLN A 146 3.97 17.43 18.70
C GLN A 146 3.46 18.43 17.66
N SER A 147 3.18 19.67 18.04
CA SER A 147 2.83 20.75 17.11
C SER A 147 3.99 21.05 16.16
N VAL A 148 3.71 21.14 14.89
CA VAL A 148 4.66 21.44 13.81
C VAL A 148 4.17 22.67 13.04
N GLY A 149 5.06 23.61 12.75
CA GLY A 149 4.71 24.73 11.86
C GLY A 149 4.46 24.25 10.42
N MET A 150 3.61 24.96 9.68
CA MET A 150 3.28 24.64 8.29
C MET A 150 4.51 24.47 7.38
N GLY A 151 5.57 25.25 7.62
CA GLY A 151 6.84 25.14 6.87
C GLY A 151 7.71 23.95 7.26
N GLY A 152 7.45 23.33 8.41
CA GLY A 152 8.19 22.17 8.94
C GLY A 152 7.51 20.83 8.74
N LYS A 153 6.39 20.79 8.02
CA LYS A 153 5.65 19.55 7.78
C LYS A 153 6.46 18.53 6.98
N GLN A 154 6.37 17.27 7.36
CA GLN A 154 7.04 16.12 6.75
C GLN A 154 6.02 15.05 6.37
N LEU A 155 6.40 14.17 5.43
CA LEU A 155 5.58 13.02 5.06
C LEU A 155 5.09 12.26 6.29
N GLY A 156 3.80 11.96 6.30
CA GLY A 156 3.17 11.24 7.39
C GLY A 156 2.63 12.12 8.52
N ASP A 157 2.97 13.42 8.59
CA ASP A 157 2.36 14.34 9.57
C ASP A 157 0.84 14.40 9.37
N ILE A 158 0.13 14.68 10.45
CA ILE A 158 -1.33 14.87 10.41
C ILE A 158 -1.61 16.35 10.20
N ILE A 159 -2.32 16.66 9.12
CA ILE A 159 -2.90 17.97 8.90
C ILE A 159 -4.27 17.98 9.56
N VAL A 160 -4.46 18.92 10.46
CA VAL A 160 -5.74 19.14 11.16
C VAL A 160 -6.46 20.30 10.48
N PHE A 161 -7.74 20.11 10.23
CA PHE A 161 -8.56 21.08 9.50
C PHE A 161 -9.73 21.57 10.35
N TYR A 162 -10.21 22.77 9.99
CA TYR A 162 -11.34 23.49 10.54
C TYR A 162 -11.19 23.90 12.00
N PRO A 163 -11.85 24.98 12.41
CA PRO A 163 -11.98 25.36 13.81
C PRO A 163 -12.55 24.20 14.62
N GLY A 164 -11.96 23.92 15.78
CA GLY A 164 -12.35 22.79 16.63
C GLY A 164 -11.77 21.44 16.22
N ALA A 165 -10.82 21.41 15.26
CA ALA A 165 -10.12 20.19 14.84
C ALA A 165 -11.08 19.07 14.43
N THR A 166 -12.08 19.39 13.62
CA THR A 166 -13.17 18.45 13.27
C THR A 166 -12.80 17.48 12.16
N HIS A 167 -11.67 17.69 11.47
CA HIS A 167 -11.21 16.85 10.39
C HIS A 167 -9.70 16.73 10.37
N VAL A 168 -9.19 15.59 9.88
CA VAL A 168 -7.76 15.28 9.77
C VAL A 168 -7.45 14.51 8.50
N GLY A 169 -6.21 14.62 8.06
CA GLY A 169 -5.66 13.81 6.97
C GLY A 169 -4.15 13.67 7.11
N ILE A 170 -3.55 12.79 6.31
CA ILE A 170 -2.11 12.49 6.31
C ILE A 170 -1.43 13.31 5.22
N PHE A 171 -0.44 14.11 5.59
CA PHE A 171 0.39 14.85 4.64
C PHE A 171 1.18 13.89 3.74
N SER A 172 0.92 13.96 2.44
CA SER A 172 1.48 13.05 1.44
C SER A 172 2.60 13.64 0.58
N GLY A 173 2.98 14.89 0.90
CA GLY A 173 4.04 15.61 0.18
C GLY A 173 3.51 16.70 -0.75
N GLY A 174 4.42 17.58 -1.19
CA GLY A 174 4.05 18.74 -1.99
C GLY A 174 3.08 19.65 -1.24
N ASN A 175 1.85 19.73 -1.73
CA ASN A 175 0.75 20.44 -1.06
C ASN A 175 -0.49 19.53 -0.91
N ASN A 176 -0.29 18.21 -0.72
CA ASN A 176 -1.35 17.22 -0.74
C ASN A 176 -1.56 16.53 0.61
N VAL A 177 -2.78 16.05 0.81
CA VAL A 177 -3.23 15.29 1.96
C VAL A 177 -4.09 14.12 1.50
N ILE A 178 -3.92 12.95 2.14
CA ILE A 178 -4.81 11.81 1.98
C ILE A 178 -5.79 11.79 3.15
N HIS A 179 -7.09 11.75 2.86
CA HIS A 179 -8.12 11.78 3.88
C HIS A 179 -9.36 10.96 3.51
N ALA A 180 -10.17 10.63 4.51
CA ALA A 180 -11.53 10.11 4.36
C ALA A 180 -12.50 11.28 4.62
N PRO A 181 -13.15 11.88 3.59
CA PRO A 181 -13.78 13.18 3.75
C PRO A 181 -15.11 13.16 4.50
N GLN A 182 -16.11 12.45 3.95
CA GLN A 182 -17.48 12.40 4.50
C GLN A 182 -18.30 11.29 3.85
N SER A 183 -19.48 11.02 4.40
CA SER A 183 -20.42 10.03 3.85
C SER A 183 -20.71 10.27 2.36
N GLY A 184 -20.73 9.20 1.60
CA GLY A 184 -20.94 9.22 0.14
C GLY A 184 -19.68 9.49 -0.67
N GLN A 185 -18.54 9.71 -0.03
CA GLN A 185 -17.24 9.89 -0.68
C GLN A 185 -16.27 8.80 -0.26
N ASN A 186 -15.22 8.63 -1.05
CA ASN A 186 -14.16 7.66 -0.78
C ASN A 186 -12.89 8.37 -0.30
N VAL A 187 -12.02 7.64 0.36
CA VAL A 187 -10.64 8.06 0.64
C VAL A 187 -9.99 8.51 -0.67
N HIS A 188 -9.42 9.69 -0.65
CA HIS A 188 -8.69 10.23 -1.79
C HIS A 188 -7.57 11.18 -1.36
N GLU A 189 -6.72 11.52 -2.30
CA GLU A 189 -5.67 12.52 -2.14
C GLU A 189 -6.15 13.85 -2.77
N THR A 190 -5.95 14.95 -2.06
CA THR A 190 -6.38 16.30 -2.50
C THR A 190 -5.41 17.37 -2.02
N SER A 191 -5.52 18.59 -2.58
CA SER A 191 -4.73 19.73 -2.09
C SER A 191 -5.19 20.17 -0.69
N ILE A 192 -4.22 20.52 0.16
CA ILE A 192 -4.45 21.11 1.47
C ILE A 192 -5.25 22.42 1.37
N ASP A 193 -5.11 23.16 0.28
CA ASP A 193 -5.74 24.47 0.10
C ASP A 193 -7.27 24.43 0.00
N TYR A 194 -7.86 23.26 -0.23
CA TYR A 194 -9.32 23.12 -0.27
C TYR A 194 -10.00 23.20 1.10
N MET A 195 -9.22 23.12 2.17
CA MET A 195 -9.74 23.09 3.53
C MET A 195 -8.94 24.04 4.43
N PRO A 196 -9.59 24.82 5.32
CA PRO A 196 -8.86 25.70 6.24
C PRO A 196 -8.04 24.87 7.24
N VAL A 197 -6.73 25.04 7.22
CA VAL A 197 -5.82 24.35 8.14
C VAL A 197 -5.92 24.95 9.53
N HIS A 198 -6.12 24.11 10.53
CA HIS A 198 -6.11 24.45 11.95
C HIS A 198 -4.69 24.32 12.53
N SER A 199 -4.04 23.17 12.33
CA SER A 199 -2.70 22.87 12.82
C SER A 199 -2.06 21.70 12.08
N VAL A 200 -0.79 21.46 12.33
CA VAL A 200 -0.06 20.27 11.90
C VAL A 200 0.53 19.61 13.14
N VAL A 201 0.39 18.28 13.24
CA VAL A 201 0.92 17.52 14.37
C VAL A 201 1.67 16.27 13.91
N ARG A 202 2.70 15.90 14.66
CA ARG A 202 3.57 14.72 14.43
C ARG A 202 3.57 13.80 15.64
N PHE A 203 3.50 12.49 15.38
CA PHE A 203 3.59 11.43 16.39
C PHE A 203 4.85 10.57 16.21
#